data_e44872c1ca2a99d5a9b08813a236555e
#
_entry.id   e44872c1ca2a99d5a9b08813a236555e
#
_cell.length_a   1.000
_cell.length_b   1.000
_cell.length_c   1.000
_cell.angle_alpha   90.00
_cell.angle_beta   90.00
_cell.angle_gamma   90.00
#
_symmetry.space_group_name_H-M   'P 1'
#
loop_
_entity.id
_entity.type
_entity.pdbx_description
1 polymer ?
#
loop_
_entity_poly.entity_id
_entity_poly.type
_entity_poly.pdbx_seq_one_letter_code
_entity_poly.pdbx_strand_id
1 'polypeptide(L)' 'MSVEERHLLNKIRFFEDMLLRSKDYRQQENIGKELTVMRIRLQKLRFN' A
#
# COMPACT_ATOMS: atom_id res chain seq x y z
N MET A 1 -16.59 -7.91 -1.22
CA MET A 1 -15.23 -7.45 -1.51
C MET A 1 -14.63 -8.28 -2.64
N SER A 2 -14.11 -7.64 -3.67
CA SER A 2 -13.50 -8.35 -4.79
C SER A 2 -12.14 -8.91 -4.42
N VAL A 3 -11.67 -9.91 -5.19
CA VAL A 3 -10.35 -10.50 -4.99
C VAL A 3 -9.26 -9.43 -5.15
N GLU A 4 -9.43 -8.56 -6.15
CA GLU A 4 -8.49 -7.49 -6.43
C GLU A 4 -8.37 -6.51 -5.25
N GLU A 5 -9.51 -6.13 -4.70
CA GLU A 5 -9.56 -5.24 -3.54
C GLU A 5 -8.88 -5.87 -2.33
N ARG A 6 -9.13 -7.16 -2.12
CA ARG A 6 -8.51 -7.91 -1.03
C ARG A 6 -7.00 -7.96 -1.18
N HIS A 7 -6.50 -8.19 -2.40
CA HIS A 7 -5.06 -8.22 -2.66
C HIS A 7 -4.42 -6.87 -2.36
N LEU A 8 -5.07 -5.79 -2.78
CA LEU A 8 -4.57 -4.44 -2.53
C LEU A 8 -4.50 -4.15 -1.03
N LEU A 9 -5.55 -4.51 -0.30
CA LEU A 9 -5.56 -4.30 1.15
C LEU A 9 -4.44 -5.09 1.84
N ASN A 10 -4.21 -6.33 1.41
CA ASN A 10 -3.14 -7.15 1.97
C ASN A 10 -1.77 -6.54 1.69
N LYS A 11 -1.56 -6.04 0.48
CA LYS A 11 -0.30 -5.39 0.12
C LYS A 11 -0.09 -4.10 0.90
N ILE A 12 -1.15 -3.31 1.07
CA ILE A 12 -1.07 -2.07 1.85
C ILE A 12 -0.64 -2.38 3.27
N ARG A 13 -1.26 -3.38 3.90
CA ARG A 13 -0.89 -3.77 5.26
C ARG A 13 0.55 -4.24 5.36
N PHE A 14 0.99 -5.02 4.38
CA PHE A 14 2.35 -5.52 4.33
C PHE A 14 3.35 -4.37 4.24
N PHE A 15 3.12 -3.42 3.34
CA PHE A 15 4.01 -2.29 3.17
C PHE A 15 3.97 -1.32 4.37
N GLU A 16 2.81 -1.14 4.98
CA GLU A 16 2.73 -0.35 6.20
C GLU A 16 3.57 -0.96 7.32
N ASP A 17 3.51 -2.28 7.46
CA ASP A 17 4.33 -2.99 8.45
C ASP A 17 5.81 -2.84 8.14
N MET A 18 6.19 -2.96 6.87
CA MET A 18 7.57 -2.75 6.45
C MET A 18 8.05 -1.33 6.77
N LEU A 19 7.18 -0.35 6.54
CA LEU A 19 7.51 1.04 6.82
C LEU A 19 7.83 1.26 8.29
N LEU A 20 7.04 0.65 9.17
CA LEU A 20 7.26 0.75 10.62
C LEU A 20 8.57 0.11 11.05
N ARG A 21 8.97 -0.96 10.36
CA ARG A 21 10.19 -1.69 10.69
C ARG A 21 11.44 -1.12 10.03
N SER A 22 11.27 -0.33 8.98
CA SER A 22 12.39 0.21 8.23
C SER A 22 13.10 1.30 9.01
N LYS A 23 14.43 1.21 9.06
CA LYS A 23 15.28 2.23 9.69
C LYS A 23 16.01 3.08 8.66
N ASP A 24 15.90 2.71 7.38
CA ASP A 24 16.55 3.41 6.28
C ASP A 24 15.58 4.44 5.71
N TYR A 25 15.97 5.71 5.72
CA TYR A 25 15.14 6.80 5.24
C TYR A 25 14.76 6.62 3.76
N ARG A 26 15.73 6.22 2.94
CA ARG A 26 15.48 6.01 1.51
C ARG A 26 14.45 4.90 1.27
N GLN A 27 14.56 3.84 2.04
CA GLN A 27 13.62 2.73 1.94
C GLN A 27 12.22 3.16 2.38
N GLN A 28 12.13 3.94 3.46
CA GLN A 28 10.85 4.49 3.93
C GLN A 28 10.19 5.34 2.86
N GLU A 29 10.96 6.15 2.16
CA GLU A 29 10.44 6.99 1.10
C GLU A 29 9.87 6.16 -0.05
N ASN A 30 10.59 5.13 -0.47
CA ASN A 30 10.14 4.24 -1.54
C ASN A 30 8.86 3.49 -1.16
N ILE A 31 8.80 2.99 0.07
CA ILE A 31 7.62 2.29 0.57
C ILE A 31 6.43 3.24 0.62
N GLY A 32 6.65 4.47 1.06
CA GLY A 32 5.60 5.48 1.11
C GLY A 32 5.01 5.78 -0.25
N LYS A 33 5.84 5.84 -1.29
CA LYS A 33 5.38 6.06 -2.65
C LYS A 33 4.52 4.90 -3.14
N GLU A 34 4.94 3.67 -2.86
CA GLU A 34 4.17 2.49 -3.23
C GLU A 34 2.83 2.45 -2.51
N LEU A 35 2.82 2.80 -1.24
CA LEU A 35 1.58 2.86 -0.47
C LEU A 35 0.60 3.86 -1.07
N THR A 36 1.09 5.02 -1.48
CA THR A 36 0.24 6.05 -2.09
C THR A 36 -0.40 5.53 -3.37
N VAL A 37 0.39 4.87 -4.22
CA VAL A 37 -0.11 4.30 -5.47
C VAL A 37 -1.19 3.25 -5.21
N MET A 38 -0.94 2.38 -4.24
CA MET A 38 -1.89 1.32 -3.92
C MET A 38 -3.20 1.87 -3.34
N ARG A 39 -3.12 2.90 -2.52
CA ARG A 39 -4.33 3.54 -1.97
C ARG A 39 -5.16 4.19 -3.06
N ILE A 40 -4.51 4.82 -4.03
CA ILE A 40 -5.19 5.42 -5.17
C ILE A 40 -5.91 4.34 -5.98
N ARG A 41 -5.26 3.23 -6.25
CA ARG A 41 -5.87 2.12 -6.98
C ARG A 41 -7.07 1.57 -6.22
N LEU A 42 -6.96 1.44 -4.92
CA LEU A 42 -8.06 0.96 -4.10
C LEU A 42 -9.27 1.88 -4.18
N GLN A 43 -9.04 3.18 -4.13
CA GLN A 43 -10.12 4.16 -4.27
C GLN A 43 -10.81 4.03 -5.63
N LYS A 44 -10.03 3.86 -6.70
CA LYS A 44 -10.60 3.71 -8.03
C LYS A 44 -11.48 2.47 -8.14
N LEU A 45 -11.08 1.39 -7.49
CA LEU A 45 -11.88 0.17 -7.47
C LEU A 45 -13.19 0.36 -6.74
N ARG A 46 -13.16 1.13 -5.65
CA ARG A 46 -14.35 1.36 -4.83
C ARG A 46 -15.34 2.32 -5.48
N PHE A 47 -14.84 3.27 -6.27
CA PHE A 47 -15.69 4.29 -6.87
C PHE A 47 -16.10 3.97 -8.31
N ASN A 48 -15.63 2.88 -8.86
CA ASN A 48 -16.13 2.38 -10.13
C ASN A 48 -17.30 1.41 -9.91
#